data_bacdc5d70a484a8fce83e15680fbd93f
#
_entry.id   bacdc5d70a484a8fce83e15680fbd93f
#
_cell.length_a   1.000
_cell.length_b   1.000
_cell.length_c   1.000
_cell.angle_alpha   90.00
_cell.angle_beta   90.00
_cell.angle_gamma   90.00
#
_symmetry.space_group_name_H-M   'P 1'
#
loop_
_entity.id
_entity.type
_entity.pdbx_description
1 polymer ?
#
loop_
_entity_poly.entity_id
_entity_poly.type
_entity_poly.pdbx_seq_one_letter_code
_entity_poly.pdbx_strand_id
1 'polypeptide(L)'
;ATTYTSFYPDCSNFEWPMQAGGLLYGLTPQECSNGRLYKATDWRIPPTKLIYMTPVQVEAEYANNYSTVTLSGDSTSIQVNAVEATNENFIVSGGGYLVVRDARSGRTNQPEITFKIPSTLSNCPYDIKVVFASPLAGDSLAKEDAQLKRQFTAKIRYYSSRTGDMIEGSNAVTLCTDVDVDATKMDTVT
;
A
#
# COMPACT_ATOMS: atom_id res chain seq x y z
N ALA A 1 -1.43 -19.83 16.79
CA ALA A 1 -0.19 -19.04 16.72
C ALA A 1 -0.20 -18.09 15.53
N THR A 2 -0.63 -18.53 14.33
CA THR A 2 -0.66 -17.70 13.12
C THR A 2 -1.60 -16.50 13.20
N THR A 3 -2.63 -16.56 14.03
CA THR A 3 -3.59 -15.46 14.20
C THR A 3 -2.96 -14.25 14.88
N TYR A 4 -1.99 -14.47 15.77
CA TYR A 4 -1.35 -13.37 16.50
C TYR A 4 -0.38 -12.57 15.64
N THR A 5 0.29 -13.23 14.70
CA THR A 5 1.23 -12.56 13.79
C THR A 5 0.54 -11.59 12.83
N SER A 6 -0.73 -11.79 12.53
CA SER A 6 -1.50 -10.88 11.66
C SER A 6 -1.91 -9.58 12.36
N PHE A 7 -1.98 -9.57 13.69
CA PHE A 7 -2.30 -8.39 14.49
C PHE A 7 -1.07 -7.64 15.00
N TYR A 8 0.06 -8.31 15.07
CA TYR A 8 1.24 -7.81 15.75
C TYR A 8 2.49 -8.10 14.91
N PRO A 9 3.11 -7.10 14.29
CA PRO A 9 4.33 -7.30 13.52
C PRO A 9 5.50 -7.80 14.37
N ASP A 10 5.52 -7.42 15.65
CA ASP A 10 6.44 -7.93 16.65
C ASP A 10 5.71 -8.95 17.54
N CYS A 11 5.93 -10.24 17.26
CA CYS A 11 5.27 -11.36 17.94
C CYS A 11 5.75 -11.58 19.37
N SER A 12 6.86 -10.96 19.80
CA SER A 12 7.51 -11.20 21.10
C SER A 12 6.56 -11.00 22.27
N ASN A 13 5.65 -10.03 22.18
CA ASN A 13 4.67 -9.76 23.23
C ASN A 13 3.61 -10.87 23.42
N PHE A 14 3.41 -11.69 22.39
CA PHE A 14 2.49 -12.83 22.42
C PHE A 14 3.22 -14.14 22.66
N GLU A 15 4.44 -14.29 22.16
CA GLU A 15 5.28 -15.47 22.40
C GLU A 15 5.72 -15.54 23.87
N TRP A 16 5.99 -14.36 24.45
CA TRP A 16 6.45 -14.25 25.84
C TRP A 16 5.57 -13.30 26.67
N PRO A 17 4.27 -13.58 26.78
CA PRO A 17 3.33 -12.61 27.36
C PRO A 17 3.58 -12.29 28.85
N MET A 18 4.27 -13.17 29.55
CA MET A 18 4.59 -13.02 30.98
C MET A 18 5.96 -12.38 31.25
N GLN A 19 6.79 -12.19 30.23
CA GLN A 19 8.09 -11.53 30.38
C GLN A 19 7.96 -10.00 30.33
N ALA A 20 9.01 -9.30 30.74
CA ALA A 20 9.04 -7.84 30.71
C ALA A 20 8.71 -7.29 29.29
N GLY A 21 7.73 -6.40 29.21
CA GLY A 21 7.19 -5.89 27.95
C GLY A 21 6.09 -6.75 27.33
N GLY A 22 5.83 -7.94 27.87
CA GLY A 22 4.75 -8.81 27.40
C GLY A 22 3.35 -8.34 27.83
N LEU A 23 2.34 -8.83 27.14
CA LEU A 23 0.93 -8.43 27.32
C LEU A 23 0.43 -8.67 28.75
N LEU A 24 0.84 -9.77 29.38
CA LEU A 24 0.38 -10.21 30.70
C LEU A 24 1.37 -9.92 31.82
N TYR A 25 2.51 -9.31 31.51
CA TYR A 25 3.55 -9.05 32.50
C TYR A 25 3.03 -8.25 33.70
N GLY A 26 3.27 -8.77 34.92
CA GLY A 26 2.87 -8.12 36.15
C GLY A 26 1.37 -8.13 36.46
N LEU A 27 0.56 -8.83 35.65
CA LEU A 27 -0.86 -9.03 35.95
C LEU A 27 -1.05 -10.27 36.82
N THR A 28 -1.92 -10.16 37.82
CA THR A 28 -2.32 -11.29 38.66
C THR A 28 -3.43 -12.08 37.98
N PRO A 29 -3.24 -13.38 37.73
CA PRO A 29 -4.28 -14.22 37.19
C PRO A 29 -5.41 -14.46 38.18
N GLN A 30 -6.63 -14.50 37.71
CA GLN A 30 -7.79 -15.05 38.39
C GLN A 30 -8.04 -16.45 37.85
N GLU A 31 -7.98 -17.46 38.68
CA GLU A 31 -8.25 -18.84 38.27
C GLU A 31 -9.76 -19.02 38.00
N CYS A 32 -10.08 -19.63 36.88
CA CYS A 32 -11.43 -19.99 36.46
C CYS A 32 -11.49 -21.51 36.21
N SER A 33 -12.67 -22.07 36.13
CA SER A 33 -12.87 -23.53 35.92
C SER A 33 -12.27 -24.04 34.61
N ASN A 34 -12.13 -23.17 33.61
CA ASN A 34 -11.69 -23.52 32.24
C ASN A 34 -10.44 -22.73 31.81
N GLY A 35 -9.74 -22.03 32.73
CA GLY A 35 -8.55 -21.27 32.39
C GLY A 35 -8.24 -20.14 33.36
N ARG A 36 -7.51 -19.14 32.89
CA ARG A 36 -7.08 -17.97 33.65
C ARG A 36 -7.59 -16.69 33.01
N LEU A 37 -8.12 -15.80 33.84
CA LEU A 37 -8.52 -14.45 33.46
C LEU A 37 -7.45 -13.45 33.94
N TYR A 38 -7.01 -12.57 33.06
CA TYR A 38 -6.10 -11.48 33.40
C TYR A 38 -6.83 -10.15 33.18
N LYS A 39 -6.90 -9.34 34.21
CA LYS A 39 -7.52 -8.02 34.14
C LYS A 39 -6.43 -6.97 33.99
N ALA A 40 -6.41 -6.28 32.84
CA ALA A 40 -5.60 -5.09 32.63
C ALA A 40 -6.48 -3.82 32.80
N THR A 41 -5.94 -2.79 33.42
CA THR A 41 -6.58 -1.48 33.60
C THR A 41 -6.35 -0.59 32.39
N ASP A 42 -5.24 -0.84 31.66
CA ASP A 42 -4.82 -0.05 30.54
C ASP A 42 -4.56 -0.91 29.30
N TRP A 43 -4.67 -0.30 28.13
CA TRP A 43 -4.27 -0.93 26.88
C TRP A 43 -2.74 -1.00 26.82
N ARG A 44 -2.19 -2.20 26.87
CA ARG A 44 -0.75 -2.44 26.98
C ARG A 44 0.00 -2.54 25.67
N ILE A 45 -0.73 -2.66 24.59
CA ILE A 45 -0.14 -2.75 23.26
C ILE A 45 -0.10 -1.35 22.66
N PRO A 46 1.06 -0.76 22.40
CA PRO A 46 1.13 0.52 21.72
C PRO A 46 0.43 0.44 20.35
N PRO A 47 -0.41 1.41 19.97
CA PRO A 47 -1.06 1.41 18.64
C PRO A 47 -0.08 1.26 17.48
N THR A 48 1.13 1.82 17.62
CA THR A 48 2.22 1.71 16.64
C THR A 48 2.74 0.29 16.42
N LYS A 49 2.39 -0.64 17.32
CA LYS A 49 2.72 -2.06 17.21
C LYS A 49 1.63 -2.88 16.52
N LEU A 50 0.44 -2.32 16.34
CA LEU A 50 -0.63 -3.00 15.65
C LEU A 50 -0.44 -2.87 14.14
N ILE A 51 -0.43 -4.00 13.44
CA ILE A 51 -0.19 -4.03 11.99
C ILE A 51 -1.16 -3.12 11.21
N TYR A 52 -2.40 -3.02 11.67
CA TYR A 52 -3.42 -2.18 11.03
C TYR A 52 -3.30 -0.68 11.36
N MET A 53 -2.46 -0.32 12.34
CA MET A 53 -2.22 1.05 12.76
C MET A 53 -0.83 1.55 12.32
N THR A 54 -0.04 0.69 11.70
CA THR A 54 1.24 1.05 11.10
C THR A 54 1.03 1.45 9.63
N PRO A 55 1.78 2.43 9.12
CA PRO A 55 1.76 2.74 7.69
C PRO A 55 2.07 1.48 6.87
N VAL A 56 1.24 1.21 5.87
CA VAL A 56 1.47 0.13 4.90
C VAL A 56 2.09 0.76 3.67
N GLN A 57 3.25 0.26 3.28
CA GLN A 57 3.93 0.66 2.06
C GLN A 57 3.89 -0.49 1.05
N VAL A 58 3.47 -0.18 -0.16
CA VAL A 58 3.40 -1.14 -1.27
C VAL A 58 4.30 -0.63 -2.38
N GLU A 59 5.42 -1.32 -2.59
CA GLU A 59 6.35 -0.99 -3.66
C GLU A 59 5.76 -1.42 -5.00
N ALA A 60 5.62 -0.46 -5.91
CA ALA A 60 4.93 -0.66 -7.17
C ALA A 60 5.71 -1.56 -8.15
N GLU A 61 7.03 -1.55 -8.08
CA GLU A 61 7.91 -2.32 -8.97
C GLU A 61 7.93 -3.82 -8.67
N TYR A 62 7.45 -4.25 -7.49
CA TYR A 62 7.41 -5.67 -7.17
C TYR A 62 6.18 -6.34 -7.76
N ALA A 63 6.40 -7.30 -8.65
CA ALA A 63 5.35 -7.98 -9.40
C ALA A 63 4.26 -8.64 -8.52
N ASN A 64 4.55 -8.94 -7.26
CA ASN A 64 3.59 -9.52 -6.33
C ASN A 64 2.63 -8.49 -5.71
N ASN A 65 2.91 -7.19 -5.84
CA ASN A 65 2.13 -6.13 -5.23
C ASN A 65 0.98 -5.64 -6.13
N TYR A 66 1.07 -5.87 -7.43
CA TYR A 66 -0.04 -5.60 -8.33
C TYR A 66 -0.64 -6.91 -8.87
N SER A 67 -1.95 -7.04 -8.78
CA SER A 67 -2.64 -8.28 -9.15
C SER A 67 -3.05 -8.31 -10.61
N THR A 68 -3.21 -7.16 -11.24
CA THR A 68 -3.64 -7.08 -12.65
C THR A 68 -3.23 -5.74 -13.21
N VAL A 69 -2.54 -5.77 -14.32
CA VAL A 69 -2.52 -4.67 -15.25
C VAL A 69 -3.69 -4.91 -16.19
N THR A 70 -4.84 -4.32 -15.89
CA THR A 70 -5.96 -4.36 -16.82
C THR A 70 -5.68 -3.30 -17.87
N LEU A 71 -5.21 -3.77 -19.00
CA LEU A 71 -4.98 -2.96 -20.15
C LEU A 71 -6.29 -2.89 -20.92
N SER A 72 -7.08 -1.85 -20.69
CA SER A 72 -8.26 -1.61 -21.52
C SER A 72 -7.81 -1.29 -22.94
N GLY A 73 -8.15 -2.15 -23.90
CA GLY A 73 -7.78 -2.04 -25.29
C GLY A 73 -6.65 -2.98 -25.70
N ASP A 74 -6.04 -2.71 -26.85
CA ASP A 74 -4.98 -3.52 -27.40
C ASP A 74 -3.73 -3.52 -26.49
N SER A 75 -3.56 -4.61 -25.74
CA SER A 75 -2.49 -4.80 -24.75
C SER A 75 -1.08 -4.81 -25.35
N THR A 76 -0.95 -4.96 -26.67
CA THR A 76 0.35 -5.12 -27.33
C THR A 76 1.18 -3.84 -27.36
N SER A 77 0.55 -2.67 -27.18
CA SER A 77 1.21 -1.36 -27.18
C SER A 77 1.62 -0.87 -25.80
N ILE A 78 1.12 -1.49 -24.73
CA ILE A 78 1.40 -1.07 -23.35
C ILE A 78 2.54 -1.90 -22.78
N GLN A 79 3.56 -1.19 -22.33
CA GLN A 79 4.74 -1.77 -21.69
C GLN A 79 4.69 -1.44 -20.20
N VAL A 80 4.91 -2.47 -19.38
CA VAL A 80 5.02 -2.35 -17.93
C VAL A 80 6.38 -2.89 -17.54
N ASN A 81 7.23 -2.03 -17.02
CA ASN A 81 8.58 -2.39 -16.65
C ASN A 81 8.94 -1.85 -15.26
N ALA A 82 9.57 -2.70 -14.46
CA ALA A 82 10.29 -2.23 -13.27
C ALA A 82 11.63 -1.63 -13.72
N VAL A 83 11.94 -0.43 -13.22
CA VAL A 83 13.15 0.30 -13.55
C VAL A 83 13.92 0.57 -12.27
N GLU A 84 15.22 0.30 -12.27
CA GLU A 84 16.11 0.61 -11.17
C GLU A 84 16.39 2.12 -11.11
N ALA A 85 16.35 2.68 -9.91
CA ALA A 85 16.71 4.06 -9.67
C ALA A 85 18.25 4.18 -9.56
N THR A 86 18.90 4.73 -10.58
CA THR A 86 20.35 4.83 -10.66
C THR A 86 20.88 6.23 -10.33
N ASN A 87 20.00 7.22 -10.26
CA ASN A 87 20.36 8.61 -10.00
C ASN A 87 20.22 8.94 -8.50
N GLU A 88 21.36 9.10 -7.83
CA GLU A 88 21.45 9.36 -6.38
C GLU A 88 20.75 10.66 -5.93
N ASN A 89 20.43 11.57 -6.84
CA ASN A 89 19.69 12.78 -6.52
C ASN A 89 18.19 12.52 -6.24
N PHE A 90 17.71 11.31 -6.53
CA PHE A 90 16.32 10.91 -6.30
C PHE A 90 16.28 9.75 -5.32
N ILE A 91 15.65 9.98 -4.17
CA ILE A 91 15.46 8.93 -3.16
C ILE A 91 14.20 8.16 -3.52
N VAL A 92 14.37 6.95 -4.01
CA VAL A 92 13.28 6.03 -4.37
C VAL A 92 13.27 4.86 -3.39
N SER A 93 12.12 4.59 -2.78
CA SER A 93 11.95 3.43 -1.91
C SER A 93 12.09 2.14 -2.73
N GLY A 94 12.54 1.06 -2.10
CA GLY A 94 12.75 -0.21 -2.80
C GLY A 94 13.89 -0.21 -3.84
N GLY A 95 14.47 0.95 -4.15
CA GLY A 95 15.55 1.10 -5.13
C GLY A 95 15.07 1.12 -6.59
N GLY A 96 13.76 1.13 -6.83
CA GLY A 96 13.19 1.11 -8.17
C GLY A 96 11.78 1.71 -8.26
N TYR A 97 11.24 1.74 -9.44
CA TYR A 97 9.88 2.21 -9.69
C TYR A 97 9.25 1.51 -10.89
N LEU A 98 7.92 1.50 -10.93
CA LEU A 98 7.16 0.92 -12.03
C LEU A 98 6.90 1.96 -13.11
N VAL A 99 7.24 1.64 -14.34
CA VAL A 99 6.94 2.45 -15.53
C VAL A 99 5.84 1.80 -16.33
N VAL A 100 4.81 2.57 -16.66
CA VAL A 100 3.76 2.16 -17.58
C VAL A 100 3.77 3.11 -18.76
N ARG A 101 4.05 2.58 -19.93
CA ARG A 101 4.11 3.34 -21.18
C ARG A 101 3.11 2.79 -22.18
N ASP A 102 2.41 3.68 -22.86
CA ASP A 102 1.65 3.36 -24.07
C ASP A 102 2.36 4.00 -25.26
N ALA A 103 2.79 3.18 -26.19
CA ALA A 103 3.49 3.64 -27.38
C ALA A 103 2.57 4.36 -28.39
N ARG A 104 1.26 4.37 -28.19
CA ARG A 104 0.30 5.00 -29.09
C ARG A 104 -0.13 6.37 -28.59
N SER A 105 -0.12 7.35 -29.49
CA SER A 105 -0.72 8.68 -29.26
C SER A 105 -2.22 8.68 -29.54
N GLY A 106 -2.96 9.58 -28.91
CA GLY A 106 -4.39 9.81 -29.19
C GLY A 106 -5.34 8.74 -28.66
N ARG A 107 -4.95 8.02 -27.63
CA ARG A 107 -5.75 6.95 -27.06
C ARG A 107 -6.89 7.47 -26.19
N THR A 108 -8.09 6.92 -26.37
CA THR A 108 -9.25 7.22 -25.53
C THR A 108 -9.29 6.41 -24.24
N ASN A 109 -8.68 5.21 -24.24
CA ASN A 109 -8.62 4.34 -23.08
C ASN A 109 -7.25 4.43 -22.43
N GLN A 110 -7.21 4.79 -21.17
CA GLN A 110 -5.97 4.88 -20.37
C GLN A 110 -5.58 3.51 -19.78
N PRO A 111 -4.28 3.23 -19.60
CA PRO A 111 -3.85 2.03 -18.89
C PRO A 111 -4.31 2.10 -17.43
N GLU A 112 -4.76 0.96 -16.90
CA GLU A 112 -5.19 0.83 -15.52
C GLU A 112 -4.33 -0.21 -14.80
N ILE A 113 -3.83 0.14 -13.62
CA ILE A 113 -3.07 -0.76 -12.75
C ILE A 113 -3.79 -0.89 -11.42
N THR A 114 -3.92 -2.11 -10.95
CA THR A 114 -4.50 -2.39 -9.64
C THR A 114 -3.44 -2.87 -8.66
N PHE A 115 -3.31 -2.16 -7.56
CA PHE A 115 -2.46 -2.55 -6.44
C PHE A 115 -3.31 -3.15 -5.31
N LYS A 116 -2.78 -4.18 -4.66
CA LYS A 116 -3.38 -4.77 -3.47
C LYS A 116 -2.78 -4.13 -2.23
N ILE A 117 -3.61 -3.46 -1.44
CA ILE A 117 -3.21 -2.89 -0.15
C ILE A 117 -3.63 -3.88 0.93
N PRO A 118 -2.67 -4.53 1.61
CA PRO A 118 -2.96 -5.48 2.68
C PRO A 118 -3.26 -4.78 4.00
N SER A 119 -3.71 -5.55 4.99
CA SER A 119 -3.76 -5.14 6.40
C SER A 119 -4.54 -3.86 6.69
N THR A 120 -5.66 -3.67 6.00
CA THR A 120 -6.59 -2.57 6.27
C THR A 120 -7.79 -3.04 7.10
N LEU A 121 -8.27 -2.19 8.02
CA LEU A 121 -9.47 -2.41 8.80
C LEU A 121 -10.67 -1.70 8.16
N SER A 122 -11.84 -2.33 8.23
CA SER A 122 -13.10 -1.66 7.91
C SER A 122 -13.41 -0.56 8.93
N ASN A 123 -14.08 0.50 8.49
CA ASN A 123 -14.50 1.64 9.31
C ASN A 123 -13.34 2.45 9.94
N CYS A 124 -12.12 2.32 9.44
CA CYS A 124 -11.02 3.18 9.81
C CYS A 124 -10.75 4.19 8.68
N PRO A 125 -10.49 5.46 9.00
CA PRO A 125 -10.01 6.41 8.01
C PRO A 125 -8.55 6.09 7.65
N TYR A 126 -8.23 6.23 6.36
CA TYR A 126 -6.88 6.07 5.83
C TYR A 126 -6.54 7.23 4.91
N ASP A 127 -5.35 7.77 5.08
CA ASP A 127 -4.74 8.64 4.08
C ASP A 127 -3.99 7.75 3.08
N ILE A 128 -4.35 7.85 1.81
CA ILE A 128 -3.69 7.11 0.75
C ILE A 128 -2.75 8.05 0.02
N LYS A 129 -1.47 7.70 0.04
CA LYS A 129 -0.41 8.47 -0.63
C LYS A 129 0.11 7.67 -1.81
N VAL A 130 0.14 8.31 -2.97
CA VAL A 130 0.75 7.74 -4.16
C VAL A 130 2.01 8.55 -4.46
N VAL A 131 3.15 7.88 -4.48
CA VAL A 131 4.44 8.48 -4.77
C VAL A 131 4.80 8.19 -6.22
N PHE A 132 5.00 9.23 -7.00
CA PHE A 132 5.42 9.15 -8.39
C PHE A 132 6.90 9.46 -8.51
N ALA A 133 7.63 8.54 -9.14
CA ALA A 133 9.04 8.75 -9.43
C ALA A 133 9.21 9.61 -10.69
N SER A 134 10.20 10.50 -10.65
CA SER A 134 10.68 11.16 -11.85
C SER A 134 11.37 10.15 -12.77
N PRO A 135 11.21 10.23 -14.11
CA PRO A 135 12.01 9.43 -15.03
C PRO A 135 13.51 9.70 -14.91
N LEU A 136 13.88 10.86 -14.39
CA LEU A 136 15.28 11.20 -14.10
C LEU A 136 15.90 10.34 -12.99
N ALA A 137 15.10 9.64 -12.20
CA ALA A 137 15.59 8.71 -11.17
C ALA A 137 16.27 7.47 -11.76
N GLY A 138 15.80 6.99 -12.92
CA GLY A 138 16.40 5.86 -13.63
C GLY A 138 17.36 6.27 -14.75
N ASP A 139 17.11 7.43 -15.36
CA ASP A 139 17.97 7.99 -16.41
C ASP A 139 18.09 9.50 -16.26
N SER A 140 19.27 9.95 -15.85
CA SER A 140 19.56 11.38 -15.67
C SER A 140 19.46 12.22 -16.95
N LEU A 141 19.42 11.57 -18.12
CA LEU A 141 19.28 12.20 -19.43
C LEU A 141 17.84 12.25 -19.92
N ALA A 142 16.89 11.64 -19.22
CA ALA A 142 15.46 11.58 -19.60
C ALA A 142 14.72 12.91 -19.40
N LYS A 143 15.34 14.03 -19.80
CA LYS A 143 14.78 15.38 -19.61
C LYS A 143 13.50 15.62 -20.40
N GLU A 144 13.39 15.05 -21.59
CA GLU A 144 12.19 15.15 -22.41
C GLU A 144 11.01 14.43 -21.78
N ASP A 145 11.25 13.21 -21.25
CA ASP A 145 10.24 12.45 -20.53
C ASP A 145 9.76 13.17 -19.25
N ALA A 146 10.67 13.88 -18.57
CA ALA A 146 10.33 14.66 -17.38
C ALA A 146 9.50 15.91 -17.67
N GLN A 147 9.45 16.37 -18.91
CA GLN A 147 8.62 17.52 -19.34
C GLN A 147 7.21 17.08 -19.78
N LEU A 148 6.97 15.79 -19.93
CA LEU A 148 5.64 15.31 -20.34
C LEU A 148 4.63 15.54 -19.20
N LYS A 149 3.49 16.12 -19.57
CA LYS A 149 2.37 16.25 -18.65
C LYS A 149 1.85 14.87 -18.29
N ARG A 150 1.70 14.62 -16.99
CA ARG A 150 1.20 13.36 -16.44
C ARG A 150 -0.01 13.64 -15.56
N GLN A 151 -1.03 12.83 -15.75
CA GLN A 151 -2.25 12.87 -14.96
C GLN A 151 -2.65 11.46 -14.58
N PHE A 152 -3.30 11.31 -13.43
CA PHE A 152 -3.86 10.03 -13.04
C PHE A 152 -5.22 10.20 -12.37
N THR A 153 -5.98 9.12 -12.42
CA THR A 153 -7.24 8.95 -11.70
C THR A 153 -7.10 7.75 -10.78
N ALA A 154 -7.46 7.90 -9.52
CA ALA A 154 -7.41 6.81 -8.55
C ALA A 154 -8.81 6.39 -8.11
N LYS A 155 -9.02 5.07 -8.04
CA LYS A 155 -10.25 4.46 -7.53
C LYS A 155 -9.93 3.35 -6.55
N ILE A 156 -10.80 3.17 -5.56
CA ILE A 156 -10.71 2.05 -4.63
C ILE A 156 -11.79 1.02 -4.94
N ARG A 157 -11.36 -0.25 -5.00
CA ARG A 157 -12.22 -1.43 -4.91
C ARG A 157 -12.03 -2.06 -3.54
N TYR A 158 -13.09 -2.54 -2.95
CA TYR A 158 -13.05 -3.15 -1.61
C TYR A 158 -14.14 -4.18 -1.44
N TYR A 159 -13.93 -5.11 -0.50
CA TYR A 159 -14.99 -6.02 -0.11
C TYR A 159 -15.93 -5.35 0.88
N SER A 160 -17.22 -5.43 0.58
CA SER A 160 -18.26 -4.97 1.51
C SER A 160 -18.24 -5.84 2.78
N SER A 161 -18.06 -5.22 3.93
CA SER A 161 -18.13 -5.90 5.22
C SER A 161 -19.54 -6.43 5.54
N ARG A 162 -20.54 -5.89 4.87
CA ARG A 162 -21.95 -6.27 5.05
C ARG A 162 -22.35 -7.49 4.23
N THR A 163 -21.92 -7.58 2.97
CA THR A 163 -22.36 -8.62 2.04
C THR A 163 -21.24 -9.58 1.65
N GLY A 164 -19.98 -9.20 1.86
CA GLY A 164 -18.81 -9.93 1.38
C GLY A 164 -18.52 -9.74 -0.10
N ASP A 165 -19.35 -8.98 -0.82
CA ASP A 165 -19.19 -8.74 -2.25
C ASP A 165 -18.09 -7.74 -2.54
N MET A 166 -17.43 -7.90 -3.69
CA MET A 166 -16.48 -6.91 -4.19
C MET A 166 -17.23 -5.68 -4.74
N ILE A 167 -16.91 -4.52 -4.22
CA ILE A 167 -17.39 -3.24 -4.74
C ILE A 167 -16.36 -2.72 -5.74
N GLU A 168 -16.72 -2.78 -7.02
CA GLU A 168 -15.82 -2.47 -8.14
C GLU A 168 -16.56 -1.84 -9.34
N GLY A 169 -15.84 -1.58 -10.42
CA GLY A 169 -16.40 -1.01 -11.65
C GLY A 169 -16.99 0.38 -11.42
N SER A 170 -18.24 0.57 -11.84
CA SER A 170 -18.98 1.84 -11.63
C SER A 170 -19.27 2.15 -10.16
N ASN A 171 -19.24 1.14 -9.29
CA ASN A 171 -19.48 1.28 -7.86
C ASN A 171 -18.18 1.50 -7.06
N ALA A 172 -17.01 1.43 -7.70
CA ALA A 172 -15.74 1.75 -7.06
C ALA A 172 -15.72 3.22 -6.60
N VAL A 173 -15.12 3.47 -5.46
CA VAL A 173 -14.99 4.83 -4.93
C VAL A 173 -13.90 5.56 -5.68
N THR A 174 -14.24 6.66 -6.33
CA THR A 174 -13.25 7.56 -6.95
C THR A 174 -12.62 8.43 -5.87
N LEU A 175 -11.30 8.35 -5.74
CA LEU A 175 -10.52 9.16 -4.80
C LEU A 175 -10.14 10.49 -5.42
N CYS A 176 -9.65 10.47 -6.65
CA CYS A 176 -9.30 11.65 -7.41
C CYS A 176 -9.46 11.41 -8.91
N THR A 177 -9.58 12.47 -9.67
CA THR A 177 -9.72 12.43 -11.14
C THR A 177 -8.79 13.46 -11.76
N ASP A 178 -8.04 13.02 -12.77
CA ASP A 178 -7.17 13.87 -13.60
C ASP A 178 -6.22 14.77 -12.81
N VAL A 179 -5.63 14.20 -11.74
CA VAL A 179 -4.66 14.92 -10.92
C VAL A 179 -3.33 15.01 -11.65
N ASP A 180 -2.81 16.23 -11.76
CA ASP A 180 -1.49 16.49 -12.36
C ASP A 180 -0.36 15.99 -11.47
N VAL A 181 0.64 15.37 -12.08
CA VAL A 181 1.86 14.87 -11.41
C VAL A 181 3.07 15.60 -11.98
N ASP A 182 3.89 16.14 -11.10
CA ASP A 182 5.16 16.77 -11.49
C ASP A 182 6.22 15.70 -11.78
N ALA A 183 6.51 15.50 -13.06
CA ALA A 183 7.50 14.51 -13.48
C ALA A 183 8.95 14.96 -13.32
N THR A 184 9.23 16.23 -12.95
CA THR A 184 10.59 16.74 -12.77
C THR A 184 11.20 16.39 -11.42
N LYS A 185 10.38 15.90 -10.46
CA LYS A 185 10.78 15.56 -9.09
C LYS A 185 10.05 14.29 -8.62
N MET A 186 10.41 13.82 -7.44
CA MET A 186 9.56 12.88 -6.71
C MET A 186 8.32 13.64 -6.26
N ASP A 187 7.14 13.19 -6.68
CA ASP A 187 5.88 13.85 -6.37
C ASP A 187 4.97 12.94 -5.55
N THR A 188 4.30 13.50 -4.55
CA THR A 188 3.40 12.74 -3.67
C THR A 188 2.02 13.36 -3.70
N VAL A 189 1.03 12.57 -4.08
CA VAL A 189 -0.38 12.93 -4.06
C VAL A 189 -1.07 12.19 -2.89
N THR A 190 -1.84 12.95 -2.11
CA THR A 190 -2.58 12.43 -0.93
C THR A 190 -4.07 12.60 -1.12
#